data_461378b861034897bf32defdf1e4ccdd
#
_entry.id   461378b861034897bf32defdf1e4ccdd
#
_cell.length_a   1.000
_cell.length_b   1.000
_cell.length_c   1.000
_cell.angle_alpha   90.00
_cell.angle_beta   90.00
_cell.angle_gamma   90.00
#
_symmetry.space_group_name_H-M   'P 1'
#
loop_
_entity.id
_entity.type
_entity.pdbx_description
1 polymer ?
#
loop_
_entity_poly.entity_id
_entity_poly.type
_entity_poly.pdbx_seq_one_letter_code
_entity_poly.pdbx_strand_id
1 'polypeptide(L)'
;MSISIPGTVVVFDYGEVISVTPSEADRTALTEIAGGDADQFWPAYWRHRNALDQGTLTIQQYWRGIERELGESWEDATIHRLWLADFRSWLTIDHDTLQVLLDLKAGGTRLALLSNAGRDFGSYFRHGTLGDLFEQVFVSGELGTVKPSADIFEHVMAKLGVTPEQTVFIDNKAENVAGAEALGIAGHLYTSAADLRAYLEGLAA
;
A
#
# COMPACT_ATOMS: atom_id res chain seq x y z
N MET A 1 -0.15 24.28 -6.91
CA MET A 1 -1.18 24.99 -6.11
C MET A 1 -1.30 24.26 -4.79
N SER A 2 -1.62 24.91 -3.65
CA SER A 2 -1.78 24.20 -2.37
C SER A 2 -3.24 23.78 -2.18
N ILE A 3 -3.47 22.61 -1.57
CA ILE A 3 -4.79 22.11 -1.19
C ILE A 3 -4.84 22.03 0.34
N SER A 4 -5.76 22.77 0.96
CA SER A 4 -5.89 22.84 2.42
C SER A 4 -7.24 22.31 2.88
N ILE A 5 -7.23 21.25 3.72
CA ILE A 5 -8.42 20.63 4.29
C ILE A 5 -8.27 20.65 5.82
N PRO A 6 -8.63 21.79 6.46
CA PRO A 6 -8.39 21.98 7.88
C PRO A 6 -9.17 20.98 8.75
N GLY A 7 -8.54 20.49 9.80
CA GLY A 7 -9.17 19.58 10.77
C GLY A 7 -9.32 18.14 10.28
N THR A 8 -8.84 17.82 9.07
CA THR A 8 -8.96 16.50 8.45
C THR A 8 -7.58 15.86 8.28
N VAL A 9 -7.51 14.54 8.44
CA VAL A 9 -6.36 13.73 8.03
C VAL A 9 -6.75 12.95 6.78
N VAL A 10 -5.93 13.04 5.73
CA VAL A 10 -6.09 12.23 4.54
C VAL A 10 -5.15 11.02 4.63
N VAL A 11 -5.73 9.84 4.67
CA VAL A 11 -5.03 8.55 4.77
C VAL A 11 -4.97 7.93 3.38
N PHE A 12 -3.77 7.68 2.89
CA PHE A 12 -3.53 7.13 1.56
C PHE A 12 -3.14 5.65 1.62
N ASP A 13 -3.67 4.84 0.71
CA ASP A 13 -3.01 3.60 0.33
C ASP A 13 -1.73 3.89 -0.47
N TYR A 14 -0.85 2.89 -0.57
CA TYR A 14 0.39 3.00 -1.32
C TYR A 14 0.29 2.36 -2.71
N GLY A 15 -0.03 1.07 -2.77
CA GLY A 15 0.01 0.29 -3.99
C GLY A 15 -1.02 0.75 -5.03
N GLU A 16 -0.59 1.07 -6.24
CA GLU A 16 -1.46 1.53 -7.33
C GLU A 16 -2.27 2.83 -7.02
N VAL A 17 -1.91 3.51 -5.93
CA VAL A 17 -2.36 4.87 -5.60
C VAL A 17 -1.18 5.83 -5.63
N ILE A 18 -0.16 5.59 -4.81
CA ILE A 18 1.08 6.36 -4.76
C ILE A 18 2.14 5.71 -5.66
N SER A 19 2.25 4.36 -5.63
CA SER A 19 3.09 3.65 -6.58
C SER A 19 2.32 3.27 -7.83
N VAL A 20 3.02 3.16 -8.95
CA VAL A 20 2.46 2.56 -10.16
C VAL A 20 2.38 1.05 -10.03
N THR A 21 1.50 0.41 -10.81
CA THR A 21 1.46 -1.04 -10.97
C THR A 21 2.82 -1.55 -11.46
N PRO A 22 3.35 -2.66 -10.90
CA PRO A 22 4.56 -3.30 -11.41
C PRO A 22 4.50 -3.54 -12.92
N SER A 23 5.54 -3.14 -13.64
CA SER A 23 5.61 -3.24 -15.09
C SER A 23 5.62 -4.70 -15.56
N GLU A 24 5.34 -4.92 -16.85
CA GLU A 24 5.48 -6.25 -17.45
C GLU A 24 6.92 -6.77 -17.33
N ALA A 25 7.92 -5.90 -17.42
CA ALA A 25 9.32 -6.28 -17.24
C ALA A 25 9.60 -6.75 -15.80
N ASP A 26 9.04 -6.09 -14.78
CA ASP A 26 9.16 -6.52 -13.39
C ASP A 26 8.49 -7.87 -13.16
N ARG A 27 7.31 -8.06 -13.73
CA ARG A 27 6.57 -9.33 -13.65
C ARG A 27 7.32 -10.47 -14.35
N THR A 28 7.88 -10.22 -15.52
CA THR A 28 8.71 -11.18 -16.26
C THR A 28 9.95 -11.55 -15.45
N ALA A 29 10.64 -10.56 -14.88
CA ALA A 29 11.84 -10.81 -14.07
C ALA A 29 11.54 -11.72 -12.87
N LEU A 30 10.38 -11.57 -12.21
CA LEU A 30 9.99 -12.46 -11.11
C LEU A 30 9.80 -13.90 -11.58
N THR A 31 9.10 -14.13 -12.69
CA THR A 31 8.87 -15.49 -13.23
C THR A 31 10.16 -16.13 -13.75
N GLU A 32 11.05 -15.34 -14.37
CA GLU A 32 12.38 -15.82 -14.79
C GLU A 32 13.26 -16.25 -13.61
N ILE A 33 13.24 -15.47 -12.50
CA ILE A 33 13.99 -15.83 -11.29
C ILE A 33 13.40 -17.08 -10.64
N ALA A 34 12.09 -17.23 -10.66
CA ALA A 34 11.39 -18.40 -10.11
C ALA A 34 11.68 -19.68 -10.93
N GLY A 35 11.97 -19.55 -12.22
CA GLY A 35 12.26 -20.69 -13.13
C GLY A 35 11.01 -21.47 -13.54
N GLY A 36 9.81 -20.99 -13.20
CA GLY A 36 8.54 -21.67 -13.42
C GLY A 36 7.67 -21.05 -14.51
N ASP A 37 6.54 -21.70 -14.75
CA ASP A 37 5.49 -21.21 -15.63
C ASP A 37 4.72 -20.05 -14.97
N ALA A 38 4.59 -18.94 -15.69
CA ALA A 38 3.87 -17.75 -15.23
C ALA A 38 2.41 -18.06 -14.84
N ASP A 39 1.74 -18.98 -15.56
CA ASP A 39 0.36 -19.37 -15.29
C ASP A 39 0.21 -20.13 -13.96
N GLN A 40 1.27 -20.72 -13.45
CA GLN A 40 1.32 -21.36 -12.13
C GLN A 40 1.86 -20.41 -11.06
N PHE A 41 2.85 -19.58 -11.41
CA PHE A 41 3.51 -18.66 -10.47
C PHE A 41 2.54 -17.62 -9.88
N TRP A 42 1.79 -16.91 -10.72
CA TRP A 42 0.94 -15.81 -10.25
C TRP A 42 -0.20 -16.25 -9.34
N PRO A 43 -0.90 -17.38 -9.60
CA PRO A 43 -1.87 -17.90 -8.62
C PRO A 43 -1.23 -18.25 -7.27
N ALA A 44 -0.04 -18.86 -7.25
CA ALA A 44 0.67 -19.16 -6.01
C ALA A 44 1.12 -17.89 -5.27
N TYR A 45 1.67 -16.91 -6.00
CA TYR A 45 2.06 -15.60 -5.48
C TYR A 45 0.90 -14.91 -4.73
N TRP A 46 -0.26 -14.79 -5.35
CA TRP A 46 -1.40 -14.09 -4.76
C TRP A 46 -2.08 -14.87 -3.63
N ARG A 47 -2.06 -16.19 -3.69
CA ARG A 47 -2.67 -17.05 -2.63
C ARG A 47 -2.05 -16.82 -1.26
N HIS A 48 -0.74 -16.62 -1.22
CA HIS A 48 0.01 -16.40 0.02
C HIS A 48 0.17 -14.92 0.39
N ARG A 49 -0.15 -13.99 -0.51
CA ARG A 49 0.13 -12.57 -0.34
C ARG A 49 -0.54 -11.98 0.89
N ASN A 50 -1.80 -12.28 1.11
CA ASN A 50 -2.53 -11.76 2.28
C ASN A 50 -1.88 -12.14 3.62
N ALA A 51 -1.35 -13.35 3.74
CA ALA A 51 -0.66 -13.81 4.94
C ALA A 51 0.70 -13.11 5.15
N LEU A 52 1.42 -12.77 4.06
CA LEU A 52 2.61 -11.94 4.11
C LEU A 52 2.27 -10.51 4.54
N ASP A 53 1.27 -9.91 3.90
CA ASP A 53 0.84 -8.53 4.15
C ASP A 53 0.23 -8.37 5.56
N GLN A 54 -0.37 -9.43 6.12
CA GLN A 54 -0.81 -9.48 7.52
C GLN A 54 0.36 -9.70 8.50
N GLY A 55 1.53 -10.11 8.03
CA GLY A 55 2.69 -10.41 8.87
C GLY A 55 2.63 -11.76 9.60
N THR A 56 1.70 -12.66 9.20
CA THR A 56 1.60 -14.03 9.71
C THR A 56 2.61 -14.97 9.06
N LEU A 57 3.11 -14.60 7.87
CA LEU A 57 4.27 -15.22 7.22
C LEU A 57 5.45 -14.26 7.20
N THR A 58 6.64 -14.80 7.41
CA THR A 58 7.88 -14.10 7.06
C THR A 58 8.09 -14.13 5.54
N ILE A 59 8.94 -13.24 5.01
CA ILE A 59 9.34 -13.22 3.59
C ILE A 59 9.83 -14.60 3.15
N GLN A 60 10.66 -15.23 3.96
CA GLN A 60 11.19 -16.55 3.65
C GLN A 60 10.10 -17.63 3.63
N GLN A 61 9.18 -17.61 4.59
CA GLN A 61 8.04 -18.56 4.62
C GLN A 61 7.12 -18.36 3.43
N TYR A 62 6.88 -17.12 3.02
CA TYR A 62 6.08 -16.78 1.85
C TYR A 62 6.68 -17.39 0.57
N TRP A 63 7.95 -17.11 0.27
CA TRP A 63 8.60 -17.64 -0.92
C TRP A 63 8.77 -19.15 -0.87
N ARG A 64 9.05 -19.75 0.29
CA ARG A 64 9.05 -21.21 0.48
C ARG A 64 7.68 -21.85 0.27
N GLY A 65 6.60 -21.11 0.55
CA GLY A 65 5.23 -21.55 0.22
C GLY A 65 5.02 -21.68 -1.28
N ILE A 66 5.40 -20.66 -2.03
CA ILE A 66 5.31 -20.62 -3.50
C ILE A 66 6.20 -21.73 -4.12
N GLU A 67 7.45 -21.84 -3.67
CA GLU A 67 8.37 -22.89 -4.08
C GLU A 67 7.74 -24.29 -4.04
N ARG A 68 7.11 -24.61 -2.90
CA ARG A 68 6.46 -25.93 -2.72
C ARG A 68 5.27 -26.14 -3.67
N GLU A 69 4.48 -25.09 -3.93
CA GLU A 69 3.35 -25.16 -4.86
C GLU A 69 3.81 -25.38 -6.31
N LEU A 70 4.92 -24.76 -6.69
CA LEU A 70 5.48 -24.89 -8.01
C LEU A 70 6.26 -26.20 -8.20
N GLY A 71 6.54 -26.96 -7.11
CA GLY A 71 7.38 -28.15 -7.15
C GLY A 71 8.85 -27.83 -7.42
N GLU A 72 9.26 -26.58 -7.20
CA GLU A 72 10.62 -26.11 -7.39
C GLU A 72 11.50 -26.36 -6.15
N SER A 73 12.82 -26.16 -6.33
CA SER A 73 13.80 -26.21 -5.23
C SER A 73 14.74 -25.02 -5.36
N TRP A 74 14.50 -23.99 -4.54
CA TRP A 74 15.27 -22.75 -4.58
C TRP A 74 16.34 -22.71 -3.48
N GLU A 75 17.53 -22.25 -3.85
CA GLU A 75 18.53 -21.84 -2.87
C GLU A 75 18.09 -20.54 -2.18
N ASP A 76 18.62 -20.26 -0.99
CA ASP A 76 18.31 -19.01 -0.25
C ASP A 76 18.66 -17.76 -1.07
N ALA A 77 19.70 -17.82 -1.92
CA ALA A 77 20.05 -16.75 -2.84
C ALA A 77 18.94 -16.47 -3.87
N THR A 78 18.22 -17.50 -4.35
CA THR A 78 17.08 -17.33 -5.26
C THR A 78 15.90 -16.68 -4.53
N ILE A 79 15.60 -17.11 -3.31
CA ILE A 79 14.57 -16.48 -2.47
C ILE A 79 14.89 -15.00 -2.22
N HIS A 80 16.14 -14.69 -1.94
CA HIS A 80 16.56 -13.29 -1.76
C HIS A 80 16.41 -12.46 -3.05
N ARG A 81 16.72 -13.02 -4.21
CA ARG A 81 16.50 -12.36 -5.51
C ARG A 81 15.02 -12.14 -5.80
N LEU A 82 14.16 -13.12 -5.52
CA LEU A 82 12.70 -12.99 -5.65
C LEU A 82 12.15 -11.89 -4.78
N TRP A 83 12.51 -11.89 -3.49
CA TRP A 83 12.13 -10.82 -2.58
C TRP A 83 12.59 -9.44 -3.07
N LEU A 84 13.84 -9.32 -3.48
CA LEU A 84 14.38 -8.04 -3.93
C LEU A 84 13.70 -7.55 -5.22
N ALA A 85 13.42 -8.45 -6.17
CA ALA A 85 12.70 -8.12 -7.39
C ALA A 85 11.27 -7.68 -7.10
N ASP A 86 10.54 -8.41 -6.25
CA ASP A 86 9.20 -8.06 -5.80
C ASP A 86 9.18 -6.70 -5.08
N PHE A 87 10.04 -6.52 -4.07
CA PHE A 87 10.15 -5.26 -3.34
C PHE A 87 10.40 -4.07 -4.28
N ARG A 88 11.36 -4.20 -5.20
CA ARG A 88 11.72 -3.13 -6.13
C ARG A 88 10.62 -2.81 -7.14
N SER A 89 9.81 -3.78 -7.52
CA SER A 89 8.73 -3.59 -8.49
C SER A 89 7.67 -2.57 -8.02
N TRP A 90 7.53 -2.38 -6.71
CA TRP A 90 6.59 -1.46 -6.10
C TRP A 90 7.17 -0.06 -5.79
N LEU A 91 8.45 0.22 -6.14
CA LEU A 91 9.11 1.46 -5.74
C LEU A 91 8.91 2.63 -6.72
N THR A 92 8.35 2.38 -7.90
CA THR A 92 8.10 3.45 -8.88
C THR A 92 6.90 4.27 -8.44
N ILE A 93 7.08 5.56 -8.23
CA ILE A 93 6.07 6.50 -7.75
C ILE A 93 5.34 7.14 -8.95
N ASP A 94 4.02 7.24 -8.84
CA ASP A 94 3.22 8.03 -9.76
C ASP A 94 3.48 9.54 -9.53
N HIS A 95 3.99 10.22 -10.54
CA HIS A 95 4.39 11.63 -10.42
C HIS A 95 3.21 12.57 -10.21
N ASP A 96 2.06 12.26 -10.80
CA ASP A 96 0.88 13.12 -10.72
C ASP A 96 0.23 12.97 -9.32
N THR A 97 0.19 11.75 -8.77
CA THR A 97 -0.25 11.52 -7.38
C THR A 97 0.75 12.15 -6.39
N LEU A 98 2.06 12.02 -6.63
CA LEU A 98 3.06 12.70 -5.80
C LEU A 98 2.83 14.22 -5.77
N GLN A 99 2.48 14.84 -6.90
CA GLN A 99 2.18 16.27 -6.95
C GLN A 99 0.95 16.62 -6.10
N VAL A 100 -0.07 15.77 -6.05
CA VAL A 100 -1.25 15.95 -5.16
C VAL A 100 -0.82 15.90 -3.69
N LEU A 101 0.02 14.93 -3.30
CA LEU A 101 0.54 14.83 -1.93
C LEU A 101 1.34 16.09 -1.53
N LEU A 102 2.20 16.59 -2.43
CA LEU A 102 2.97 17.80 -2.20
C LEU A 102 2.08 19.05 -2.04
N ASP A 103 1.03 19.17 -2.85
CA ASP A 103 0.08 20.27 -2.78
C ASP A 103 -0.74 20.25 -1.47
N LEU A 104 -1.14 19.05 -0.99
CA LEU A 104 -1.78 18.86 0.31
C LEU A 104 -0.84 19.24 1.46
N LYS A 105 0.40 18.77 1.41
CA LYS A 105 1.43 19.09 2.42
C LYS A 105 1.71 20.58 2.47
N ALA A 106 1.85 21.24 1.31
CA ALA A 106 2.03 22.68 1.21
C ALA A 106 0.83 23.49 1.72
N GLY A 107 -0.39 22.91 1.64
CA GLY A 107 -1.62 23.47 2.21
C GLY A 107 -1.79 23.25 3.71
N GLY A 108 -0.87 22.51 4.35
CA GLY A 108 -0.94 22.18 5.78
C GLY A 108 -1.95 21.06 6.11
N THR A 109 -2.43 20.31 5.11
CA THR A 109 -3.27 19.15 5.34
C THR A 109 -2.45 18.02 5.96
N ARG A 110 -3.00 17.37 6.99
CA ARG A 110 -2.37 16.23 7.66
C ARG A 110 -2.47 14.99 6.76
N LEU A 111 -1.35 14.29 6.57
CA LEU A 111 -1.28 13.10 5.73
C LEU A 111 -0.81 11.90 6.53
N ALA A 112 -1.41 10.75 6.28
CA ALA A 112 -0.96 9.47 6.80
C ALA A 112 -0.94 8.41 5.68
N LEU A 113 -0.11 7.38 5.85
CA LEU A 113 -0.03 6.24 4.96
C LEU A 113 -0.58 4.99 5.64
N LEU A 114 -1.45 4.23 4.96
CA LEU A 114 -1.95 2.93 5.40
C LEU A 114 -1.86 1.92 4.26
N SER A 115 -0.87 1.03 4.31
CA SER A 115 -0.60 0.04 3.27
C SER A 115 -0.80 -1.39 3.75
N ASN A 116 -1.48 -2.21 2.94
CA ASN A 116 -1.41 -3.67 3.07
C ASN A 116 -0.09 -4.14 2.44
N ALA A 117 0.93 -4.32 3.27
CA ALA A 117 2.28 -4.66 2.85
C ALA A 117 3.03 -5.44 3.94
N GLY A 118 4.01 -6.23 3.54
CA GLY A 118 4.90 -6.91 4.47
C GLY A 118 5.70 -5.93 5.34
N ARG A 119 6.22 -6.43 6.47
CA ARG A 119 6.98 -5.64 7.46
C ARG A 119 8.21 -4.94 6.89
N ASP A 120 8.80 -5.50 5.85
CA ASP A 120 9.98 -4.98 5.16
C ASP A 120 9.77 -3.62 4.51
N PHE A 121 8.53 -3.29 4.12
CA PHE A 121 8.17 -1.98 3.60
C PHE A 121 8.16 -0.86 4.66
N GLY A 122 8.00 -1.19 5.94
CA GLY A 122 7.88 -0.20 7.00
C GLY A 122 9.06 0.78 7.09
N SER A 123 10.29 0.27 7.01
CA SER A 123 11.49 1.11 7.01
C SER A 123 11.59 1.99 5.75
N TYR A 124 11.27 1.42 4.59
CA TYR A 124 11.28 2.16 3.33
C TYR A 124 10.26 3.31 3.34
N PHE A 125 9.04 3.07 3.80
CA PHE A 125 8.01 4.10 3.84
C PHE A 125 8.33 5.23 4.83
N ARG A 126 8.95 4.92 5.99
CA ARG A 126 9.26 5.94 7.01
C ARG A 126 10.52 6.74 6.71
N HIS A 127 11.52 6.11 6.12
CA HIS A 127 12.86 6.69 5.96
C HIS A 127 13.26 6.90 4.49
N GLY A 128 12.39 6.52 3.56
CA GLY A 128 12.56 6.80 2.13
C GLY A 128 12.09 8.21 1.76
N THR A 129 12.10 8.50 0.46
CA THR A 129 11.83 9.84 -0.10
C THR A 129 10.44 10.41 0.24
N LEU A 130 9.47 9.56 0.57
CA LEU A 130 8.09 9.97 0.90
C LEU A 130 7.86 10.11 2.41
N GLY A 131 8.78 9.64 3.26
CA GLY A 131 8.58 9.57 4.71
C GLY A 131 8.19 10.91 5.34
N ASP A 132 8.84 11.99 4.91
CA ASP A 132 8.60 13.34 5.42
C ASP A 132 7.23 13.94 5.01
N LEU A 133 6.52 13.31 4.07
CA LEU A 133 5.17 13.75 3.68
C LEU A 133 4.13 13.37 4.73
N PHE A 134 4.31 12.22 5.38
CA PHE A 134 3.34 11.64 6.29
C PHE A 134 3.70 11.91 7.75
N GLU A 135 2.70 12.25 8.56
CA GLU A 135 2.88 12.34 10.02
C GLU A 135 2.96 10.95 10.67
N GLN A 136 2.30 9.95 10.07
CA GLN A 136 2.32 8.56 10.50
C GLN A 136 2.27 7.61 9.29
N VAL A 137 2.95 6.46 9.44
CA VAL A 137 2.98 5.38 8.45
C VAL A 137 2.54 4.09 9.13
N PHE A 138 1.49 3.49 8.59
CA PHE A 138 0.92 2.23 9.05
C PHE A 138 1.13 1.14 8.01
N VAL A 139 1.71 0.03 8.43
CA VAL A 139 1.97 -1.14 7.60
C VAL A 139 1.27 -2.35 8.22
N SER A 140 0.38 -2.97 7.49
CA SER A 140 -0.45 -4.08 7.98
C SER A 140 0.35 -5.24 8.57
N GLY A 141 1.50 -5.56 7.95
CA GLY A 141 2.40 -6.60 8.43
C GLY A 141 3.01 -6.32 9.81
N GLU A 142 3.10 -5.06 10.23
CA GLU A 142 3.53 -4.68 11.58
C GLU A 142 2.37 -4.72 12.58
N LEU A 143 1.13 -4.49 12.10
CA LEU A 143 -0.08 -4.42 12.93
C LEU A 143 -0.75 -5.79 13.14
N GLY A 144 -0.47 -6.77 12.26
CA GLY A 144 -1.10 -8.09 12.33
C GLY A 144 -2.53 -8.13 11.78
N THR A 145 -2.99 -7.06 11.14
CA THR A 145 -4.32 -6.92 10.54
C THR A 145 -4.22 -6.18 9.21
N VAL A 146 -5.15 -6.45 8.29
CA VAL A 146 -5.17 -5.91 6.91
C VAL A 146 -6.48 -5.19 6.63
N LYS A 147 -6.46 -4.20 5.74
CA LYS A 147 -7.68 -3.65 5.12
C LYS A 147 -8.39 -4.79 4.36
N PRO A 148 -9.73 -4.89 4.38
CA PRO A 148 -10.72 -3.95 4.90
C PRO A 148 -11.19 -4.21 6.35
N SER A 149 -10.42 -4.90 7.20
CA SER A 149 -10.82 -5.14 8.60
C SER A 149 -11.06 -3.83 9.36
N ALA A 150 -12.13 -3.76 10.15
CA ALA A 150 -12.43 -2.60 11.00
C ALA A 150 -11.26 -2.26 11.95
N ASP A 151 -10.61 -3.29 12.51
CA ASP A 151 -9.53 -3.15 13.51
C ASP A 151 -8.38 -2.27 13.02
N ILE A 152 -8.03 -2.35 11.70
CA ILE A 152 -6.92 -1.56 11.17
C ILE A 152 -7.27 -0.08 11.07
N PHE A 153 -8.51 0.25 10.66
CA PHE A 153 -8.98 1.63 10.57
C PHE A 153 -9.14 2.26 11.96
N GLU A 154 -9.71 1.51 12.92
CA GLU A 154 -9.85 1.94 14.31
C GLU A 154 -8.47 2.21 14.93
N HIS A 155 -7.48 1.33 14.69
CA HIS A 155 -6.11 1.53 15.13
C HIS A 155 -5.50 2.81 14.54
N VAL A 156 -5.68 3.05 13.24
CA VAL A 156 -5.19 4.25 12.54
C VAL A 156 -5.79 5.51 13.14
N MET A 157 -7.11 5.57 13.28
CA MET A 157 -7.80 6.74 13.86
C MET A 157 -7.36 7.01 15.30
N ALA A 158 -7.24 5.97 16.12
CA ALA A 158 -6.78 6.09 17.51
C ALA A 158 -5.35 6.65 17.59
N LYS A 159 -4.44 6.21 16.71
CA LYS A 159 -3.05 6.69 16.66
C LYS A 159 -2.94 8.13 16.15
N LEU A 160 -3.79 8.53 15.21
CA LEU A 160 -3.83 9.88 14.65
C LEU A 160 -4.58 10.87 15.56
N GLY A 161 -5.34 10.35 16.54
CA GLY A 161 -6.17 11.15 17.44
C GLY A 161 -7.33 11.83 16.71
N VAL A 162 -7.98 11.14 15.78
CA VAL A 162 -9.07 11.65 14.94
C VAL A 162 -10.31 10.78 15.03
N THR A 163 -11.47 11.38 14.69
CA THR A 163 -12.74 10.67 14.52
C THR A 163 -12.95 10.25 13.07
N PRO A 164 -13.91 9.35 12.75
CA PRO A 164 -14.24 9.01 11.38
C PRO A 164 -14.54 10.22 10.50
N GLU A 165 -15.30 11.20 11.01
CA GLU A 165 -15.70 12.41 10.29
C GLU A 165 -14.51 13.35 9.98
N GLN A 166 -13.40 13.17 10.69
CA GLN A 166 -12.15 13.91 10.49
C GLN A 166 -11.17 13.15 9.60
N THR A 167 -11.58 12.01 9.03
CA THR A 167 -10.72 11.12 8.25
C THR A 167 -11.26 10.99 6.84
N VAL A 168 -10.37 11.15 5.87
CA VAL A 168 -10.60 10.79 4.46
C VAL A 168 -9.67 9.66 4.11
N PHE A 169 -10.17 8.61 3.49
CA PHE A 169 -9.41 7.43 3.09
C PHE A 169 -9.40 7.25 1.58
N ILE A 170 -8.22 7.13 0.98
CA ILE A 170 -8.00 6.99 -0.46
C ILE A 170 -7.40 5.61 -0.74
N ASP A 171 -8.08 4.81 -1.57
CA ASP A 171 -7.63 3.45 -1.93
C ASP A 171 -8.16 3.07 -3.33
N ASN A 172 -7.44 2.27 -4.08
CA ASN A 172 -7.86 1.79 -5.40
C ASN A 172 -8.78 0.55 -5.34
N LYS A 173 -8.97 -0.05 -4.15
CA LYS A 173 -9.82 -1.22 -3.95
C LYS A 173 -11.14 -0.84 -3.31
N ALA A 174 -12.23 -1.09 -4.04
CA ALA A 174 -13.59 -0.75 -3.58
C ALA A 174 -13.93 -1.42 -2.23
N GLU A 175 -13.43 -2.63 -1.98
CA GLU A 175 -13.63 -3.34 -0.71
C GLU A 175 -12.97 -2.62 0.48
N ASN A 176 -11.79 -2.02 0.29
CA ASN A 176 -11.11 -1.26 1.33
C ASN A 176 -11.84 0.06 1.61
N VAL A 177 -12.28 0.73 0.55
CA VAL A 177 -13.10 1.96 0.68
C VAL A 177 -14.39 1.66 1.41
N ALA A 178 -15.12 0.61 1.03
CA ALA A 178 -16.36 0.21 1.72
C ALA A 178 -16.13 -0.17 3.18
N GLY A 179 -14.99 -0.80 3.52
CA GLY A 179 -14.60 -1.09 4.90
C GLY A 179 -14.40 0.17 5.75
N ALA A 180 -13.79 1.20 5.19
CA ALA A 180 -13.63 2.50 5.84
C ALA A 180 -14.97 3.23 6.00
N GLU A 181 -15.80 3.25 4.95
CA GLU A 181 -17.13 3.88 4.95
C GLU A 181 -18.08 3.25 5.97
N ALA A 182 -17.99 1.94 6.19
CA ALA A 182 -18.78 1.23 7.21
C ALA A 182 -18.51 1.75 8.64
N LEU A 183 -17.37 2.42 8.86
CA LEU A 183 -17.01 3.07 10.12
C LEU A 183 -17.32 4.58 10.14
N GLY A 184 -17.90 5.14 9.08
CA GLY A 184 -18.20 6.56 8.94
C GLY A 184 -17.03 7.40 8.41
N ILE A 185 -15.93 6.78 7.95
CA ILE A 185 -14.81 7.46 7.29
C ILE A 185 -15.25 7.86 5.87
N ALA A 186 -14.91 9.07 5.44
CA ALA A 186 -15.15 9.49 4.05
C ALA A 186 -14.19 8.73 3.12
N GLY A 187 -14.72 7.79 2.32
CA GLY A 187 -13.97 6.98 1.38
C GLY A 187 -13.91 7.62 -0.02
N HIS A 188 -12.79 7.49 -0.71
CA HIS A 188 -12.65 7.83 -2.13
C HIS A 188 -11.96 6.70 -2.89
N LEU A 189 -12.65 6.14 -3.87
CA LEU A 189 -12.09 5.12 -4.75
C LEU A 189 -11.16 5.79 -5.76
N TYR A 190 -9.87 5.56 -5.60
CA TYR A 190 -8.86 6.10 -6.50
C TYR A 190 -8.97 5.50 -7.90
N THR A 191 -9.07 6.35 -8.91
CA THR A 191 -9.08 5.96 -10.33
C THR A 191 -7.98 6.65 -11.12
N SER A 192 -7.59 7.85 -10.71
CA SER A 192 -6.49 8.64 -11.30
C SER A 192 -6.11 9.81 -10.38
N ALA A 193 -4.90 10.33 -10.55
CA ALA A 193 -4.47 11.55 -9.84
C ALA A 193 -5.34 12.77 -10.15
N ALA A 194 -5.90 12.86 -11.37
CA ALA A 194 -6.78 13.95 -11.76
C ALA A 194 -8.13 13.89 -11.04
N ASP A 195 -8.74 12.69 -10.93
CA ASP A 195 -9.96 12.46 -10.18
C ASP A 195 -9.76 12.70 -8.68
N LEU A 196 -8.67 12.16 -8.12
CA LEU A 196 -8.26 12.40 -6.73
C LEU A 196 -8.12 13.89 -6.43
N ARG A 197 -7.44 14.65 -7.31
CA ARG A 197 -7.27 16.10 -7.16
C ARG A 197 -8.62 16.81 -7.11
N ALA A 198 -9.51 16.53 -8.07
CA ALA A 198 -10.84 17.15 -8.14
C ALA A 198 -11.65 16.86 -6.85
N TYR A 199 -11.60 15.63 -6.35
CA TYR A 199 -12.25 15.25 -5.10
C TYR A 199 -11.71 16.06 -3.91
N LEU A 200 -10.39 16.12 -3.74
CA LEU A 200 -9.75 16.81 -2.61
C LEU A 200 -9.93 18.35 -2.67
N GLU A 201 -9.91 18.93 -3.87
CA GLU A 201 -10.21 20.37 -4.06
C GLU A 201 -11.68 20.68 -3.70
N GLY A 202 -12.60 19.73 -3.97
CA GLY A 202 -14.00 19.84 -3.54
C GLY A 202 -14.18 19.82 -2.02
N LEU A 203 -13.30 19.17 -1.26
CA LEU A 203 -13.29 19.18 0.20
C LEU A 203 -12.64 20.44 0.79
N ALA A 204 -11.79 21.09 0.04
CA ALA A 204 -11.05 22.29 0.46
C ALA A 204 -11.84 23.60 0.31
N ALA A 205 -13.03 23.55 -0.30
CA ALA A 205 -13.86 24.70 -0.68
C ALA A 205 -14.75 25.21 0.46
#